data_464980c1e43ffc513d56544ef8391315
#
_entry.id   464980c1e43ffc513d56544ef8391315
#
_cell.length_a   1.000
_cell.length_b   1.000
_cell.length_c   1.000
_cell.angle_alpha   90.00
_cell.angle_beta   90.00
_cell.angle_gamma   90.00
#
_symmetry.space_group_name_H-M   'P 1'
#
loop_
_entity.id
_entity.type
_entity.pdbx_description
1 polymer ?
#
loop_
_entity_poly.entity_id
_entity_poly.type
_entity_poly.pdbx_seq_one_letter_code
_entity_poly.pdbx_strand_id
1 'polypeptide(L)'
;MANLSIKVQDFEGPLDLLIHLIEKEKIDIYDIPIVEITAQYLDYIRQMQREDMNVMSEFLVMAATLIDIKCKMLLPKEVNEDGEEED
;
A
#
# COMPACT_ATOMS: atom_id res chain seq x y z
N MET A 1 -1.56 16.85 22.04
CA MET A 1 -1.47 15.94 21.58
C MET A 1 -0.69 15.89 20.49
N ALA A 2 -0.09 15.20 20.29
CA ALA A 2 0.76 15.19 19.44
C ALA A 2 0.40 14.57 18.29
N ASN A 3 -0.18 15.20 17.52
CA ASN A 3 -0.50 14.68 16.44
C ASN A 3 0.55 14.87 15.51
N LEU A 4 1.36 13.96 15.26
CA LEU A 4 2.38 14.10 14.35
C LEU A 4 1.85 14.01 13.01
N SER A 5 1.61 15.13 12.38
CA SER A 5 1.14 15.12 11.07
C SER A 5 2.31 14.79 10.19
N ILE A 6 2.45 13.58 9.74
CA ILE A 6 3.47 13.17 8.80
C ILE A 6 2.97 13.54 7.42
N LYS A 7 3.77 14.26 6.69
CA LYS A 7 3.39 14.71 5.36
C LYS A 7 4.03 13.84 4.30
N VAL A 8 3.38 13.78 3.15
CA VAL A 8 3.91 13.03 2.01
C VAL A 8 5.34 13.42 1.70
N GLN A 9 5.65 14.69 1.81
CA GLN A 9 6.98 15.17 1.48
C GLN A 9 8.04 14.74 2.48
N ASP A 10 7.64 14.13 3.58
CA ASP A 10 8.59 13.56 4.52
C ASP A 10 9.14 12.23 4.03
N PHE A 11 8.58 11.71 2.96
CA PHE A 11 9.01 10.46 2.36
C PHE A 11 9.54 10.73 0.96
N GLU A 12 10.53 9.97 0.56
CA GLU A 12 11.10 10.11 -0.77
C GLU A 12 10.17 9.59 -1.85
N GLY A 13 9.26 8.72 -1.49
CA GLY A 13 8.30 8.17 -2.42
C GLY A 13 7.44 7.15 -1.72
N PRO A 14 6.53 6.51 -2.44
CA PRO A 14 5.61 5.55 -1.83
C PRO A 14 6.29 4.33 -1.25
N LEU A 15 7.41 3.90 -1.82
CA LEU A 15 8.13 2.76 -1.24
C LEU A 15 8.72 3.13 0.12
N ASP A 16 9.17 4.37 0.27
CA ASP A 16 9.69 4.84 1.54
C ASP A 16 8.59 4.82 2.60
N LEU A 17 7.40 5.24 2.24
CA LEU A 17 6.25 5.18 3.14
C LEU A 17 5.94 3.74 3.52
N LEU A 18 5.97 2.81 2.57
CA LEU A 18 5.73 1.42 2.87
C LEU A 18 6.77 0.85 3.82
N ILE A 19 8.03 1.20 3.61
CA ILE A 19 9.09 0.75 4.51
C ILE A 19 8.85 1.30 5.91
N HIS A 20 8.42 2.56 6.00
CA HIS A 20 8.10 3.16 7.30
C HIS A 20 7.00 2.38 8.01
N LEU A 21 5.95 1.99 7.28
CA LEU A 21 4.85 1.23 7.87
C LEU A 21 5.31 -0.16 8.31
N ILE A 22 6.13 -0.80 7.51
CA ILE A 22 6.65 -2.12 7.83
C ILE A 22 7.49 -2.05 9.12
N GLU A 23 8.32 -1.05 9.24
CA GLU A 23 9.14 -0.89 10.43
C GLU A 23 8.30 -0.52 11.64
N LYS A 24 7.36 0.38 11.46
CA LYS A 24 6.51 0.83 12.55
C LYS A 24 5.69 -0.30 13.14
N GLU A 25 5.14 -1.15 12.27
CA GLU A 25 4.30 -2.26 12.70
C GLU A 25 5.08 -3.55 12.94
N LYS A 26 6.40 -3.50 12.78
CA LYS A 26 7.26 -4.65 12.99
C LYS A 26 6.81 -5.85 12.16
N ILE A 27 6.52 -5.58 10.91
CA ILE A 27 6.03 -6.60 10.00
C ILE A 27 7.19 -7.38 9.43
N ASP A 28 7.03 -8.69 9.31
CA ASP A 28 8.01 -9.55 8.70
C ASP A 28 7.98 -9.30 7.19
N ILE A 29 9.09 -8.84 6.64
CA ILE A 29 9.15 -8.51 5.22
C ILE A 29 8.96 -9.73 4.34
N TYR A 30 9.15 -10.93 4.87
CA TYR A 30 8.95 -12.15 4.12
C TYR A 30 7.52 -12.66 4.21
N ASP A 31 6.67 -12.00 4.99
CA ASP A 31 5.30 -12.42 5.16
C ASP A 31 4.44 -11.20 5.44
N ILE A 32 4.33 -10.35 4.44
CA ILE A 32 3.62 -9.08 4.58
C ILE A 32 2.12 -9.30 4.50
N PRO A 33 1.37 -8.91 5.53
CA PRO A 33 -0.09 -9.02 5.49
C PRO A 33 -0.66 -7.92 4.59
N ILE A 34 -0.90 -8.25 3.35
CA ILE A 34 -1.26 -7.26 2.34
C ILE A 34 -2.54 -6.50 2.70
N VAL A 35 -3.48 -7.15 3.34
CA VAL A 35 -4.73 -6.48 3.72
C VAL A 35 -4.46 -5.36 4.72
N GLU A 36 -3.65 -5.66 5.73
CA GLU A 36 -3.34 -4.68 6.76
C GLU A 36 -2.47 -3.55 6.25
N ILE A 37 -1.46 -3.88 5.47
CA ILE A 37 -0.55 -2.89 4.93
C ILE A 37 -1.30 -1.95 3.97
N THR A 38 -2.18 -2.51 3.15
CA THR A 38 -2.97 -1.71 2.24
C THR A 38 -3.85 -0.73 3.01
N ALA A 39 -4.52 -1.22 4.05
CA ALA A 39 -5.39 -0.37 4.86
C ALA A 39 -4.62 0.75 5.51
N GLN A 40 -3.44 0.46 6.06
CA GLN A 40 -2.63 1.47 6.70
C GLN A 40 -2.08 2.48 5.71
N TYR A 41 -1.67 2.00 4.54
CA TYR A 41 -1.17 2.88 3.50
C TYR A 41 -2.27 3.85 3.06
N LEU A 42 -3.47 3.33 2.82
CA LEU A 42 -4.59 4.17 2.40
C LEU A 42 -4.96 5.19 3.48
N ASP A 43 -4.85 4.81 4.73
CA ASP A 43 -5.14 5.72 5.82
C ASP A 43 -4.14 6.88 5.85
N TYR A 44 -2.87 6.58 5.64
CA TYR A 44 -1.86 7.64 5.56
C TYR A 44 -2.15 8.57 4.39
N ILE A 45 -2.45 8.00 3.22
CA ILE A 45 -2.74 8.80 2.04
C ILE A 45 -3.94 9.71 2.28
N ARG A 46 -4.96 9.17 2.94
CA ARG A 46 -6.17 9.93 3.20
C ARG A 46 -5.88 11.13 4.09
N GLN A 47 -5.02 10.94 5.06
CA GLN A 47 -4.64 12.03 5.96
C GLN A 47 -3.81 13.08 5.24
N MET A 48 -3.16 12.71 4.16
CA MET A 48 -2.28 13.59 3.41
C MET A 48 -2.92 14.17 2.16
N GLN A 49 -4.21 13.94 1.99
CA GLN A 49 -4.87 14.32 0.74
C GLN A 49 -4.83 15.79 0.42
N ARG A 50 -4.54 16.63 1.39
CA ARG A 50 -4.51 18.07 1.18
C ARG A 50 -3.18 18.57 0.65
N GLU A 51 -2.24 17.65 0.48
CA GLU A 51 -0.93 18.01 -0.02
C GLU A 51 -0.98 18.25 -1.52
N ASP A 52 0.11 18.71 -2.07
CA ASP A 52 0.22 18.99 -3.49
C ASP A 52 -0.11 17.73 -4.31
N MET A 53 -1.03 17.86 -5.23
CA MET A 53 -1.44 16.73 -6.05
C MET A 53 -0.32 16.16 -6.91
N ASN A 54 0.61 17.00 -7.32
CA ASN A 54 1.75 16.51 -8.09
C ASN A 54 2.61 15.59 -7.25
N VAL A 55 2.76 15.89 -5.99
CA VAL A 55 3.51 15.05 -5.07
C VAL A 55 2.72 13.79 -4.75
N MET A 56 1.40 13.93 -4.64
CA MET A 56 0.54 12.81 -4.28
C MET A 56 0.37 11.78 -5.39
N SER A 57 0.60 12.17 -6.64
CA SER A 57 0.28 11.28 -7.76
C SER A 57 0.99 9.94 -7.66
N GLU A 58 2.27 9.93 -7.31
CA GLU A 58 3.01 8.68 -7.19
C GLU A 58 2.46 7.81 -6.06
N PHE A 59 2.04 8.46 -4.98
CA PHE A 59 1.49 7.73 -3.84
C PHE A 59 0.14 7.12 -4.20
N LEU A 60 -0.65 7.81 -5.04
CA LEU A 60 -1.94 7.29 -5.46
C LEU A 60 -1.78 6.12 -6.44
N VAL A 61 -0.75 6.16 -7.29
CA VAL A 61 -0.45 5.04 -8.16
C VAL A 61 -0.09 3.81 -7.33
N MET A 62 0.71 4.01 -6.29
CA MET A 62 1.05 2.89 -5.42
C MET A 62 -0.18 2.37 -4.67
N ALA A 63 -1.10 3.26 -4.29
CA ALA A 63 -2.34 2.83 -3.65
C ALA A 63 -3.11 1.89 -4.57
N ALA A 64 -3.22 2.25 -5.85
CA ALA A 64 -3.89 1.41 -6.82
C ALA A 64 -3.19 0.07 -6.97
N THR A 65 -1.86 0.08 -6.96
CA THR A 65 -1.06 -1.14 -7.04
C THR A 65 -1.33 -2.05 -5.85
N LEU A 66 -1.37 -1.49 -4.65
CA LEU A 66 -1.62 -2.29 -3.44
C LEU A 66 -3.03 -2.88 -3.45
N ILE A 67 -4.00 -2.11 -3.92
CA ILE A 67 -5.37 -2.60 -4.02
C ILE A 67 -5.43 -3.75 -5.03
N ASP A 68 -4.73 -3.61 -6.14
CA ASP A 68 -4.68 -4.65 -7.15
C ASP A 68 -4.06 -5.92 -6.59
N ILE A 69 -2.95 -5.81 -5.89
CA ILE A 69 -2.29 -6.96 -5.27
C ILE A 69 -3.22 -7.62 -4.25
N LYS A 70 -3.87 -6.80 -3.43
CA LYS A 70 -4.80 -7.31 -2.43
C LYS A 70 -5.91 -8.11 -3.09
N CYS A 71 -6.49 -7.58 -4.16
CA CYS A 71 -7.56 -8.26 -4.85
C CYS A 71 -7.09 -9.58 -5.43
N LYS A 72 -5.92 -9.58 -6.05
CA LYS A 72 -5.39 -10.81 -6.64
C LYS A 72 -5.08 -11.86 -5.61
N MET A 73 -4.62 -11.46 -4.44
CA MET A 73 -4.29 -12.40 -3.38
C MET A 73 -5.52 -12.95 -2.68
N LEU A 74 -6.61 -12.20 -2.66
CA LEU A 74 -7.82 -12.64 -1.98
C LEU A 74 -8.79 -13.38 -2.88
N LEU A 75 -8.61 -13.29 -4.19
CA LEU A 75 -9.48 -14.01 -5.11
C LEU A 75 -9.02 -15.45 -5.24
N PRO A 76 -9.95 -16.38 -5.39
CA PRO A 76 -9.56 -17.76 -5.64
C PRO A 76 -8.80 -17.82 -6.95
N LYS A 77 -7.84 -18.71 -7.02
CA LYS A 77 -7.11 -18.90 -8.26
C LYS A 77 -8.04 -19.44 -9.31
N GLU A 78 -7.92 -18.89 -10.52
CA GLU A 78 -8.72 -19.36 -11.60
C GLU A 78 -7.98 -20.44 -12.36
N VAL A 79 -8.74 -21.35 -12.94
CA VAL A 79 -8.17 -22.40 -13.74
C VAL A 79 -8.55 -22.08 -15.18
N ASN A 80 -7.58 -22.03 -16.07
CA ASN A 80 -7.87 -21.71 -17.45
C ASN A 80 -8.53 -22.89 -18.13
N GLU A 81 -8.83 -22.76 -19.43
CA GLU A 81 -9.55 -23.79 -20.14
C GLU A 81 -8.81 -25.10 -20.20
N ASP A 82 -7.50 -25.06 -20.07
CA ASP A 82 -6.69 -26.26 -20.08
C ASP A 82 -6.51 -26.89 -18.72
N GLY A 83 -7.14 -26.33 -17.71
CA GLY A 83 -7.01 -26.83 -16.35
C GLY A 83 -5.82 -26.34 -15.60
N GLU A 84 -5.12 -25.35 -16.11
CA GLU A 84 -3.94 -24.80 -15.45
C GLU A 84 -4.33 -23.56 -14.65
N GLU A 85 -3.70 -23.40 -13.50
CA GLU A 85 -3.93 -22.22 -12.71
C GLU A 85 -3.27 -21.01 -13.35
N GLU A 86 -3.97 -19.90 -13.30
CA GLU A 86 -3.40 -18.66 -13.78
C GLU A 86 -2.84 -17.89 -12.59
N ASP A 87 -1.66 -17.38 -12.76
CA ASP A 87 -1.03 -16.58 -11.69
C ASP A 87 -1.45 -15.14 -11.71
#